data_fb8a6e9b226787208824e4ea08d18ed1
#
_entry.id   fb8a6e9b226787208824e4ea08d18ed1
#
_cell.length_a   1.000
_cell.length_b   1.000
_cell.length_c   1.000
_cell.angle_alpha   90.00
_cell.angle_beta   90.00
_cell.angle_gamma   90.00
#
_symmetry.space_group_name_H-M   'P 1'
#
loop_
_entity.id
_entity.type
_entity.pdbx_description
1 polymer ?
#
loop_
_entity_poly.entity_id
_entity_poly.type
_entity_poly.pdbx_seq_one_letter_code
_entity_poly.pdbx_strand_id
1 'polypeptide(L)'
;EMCIRDRSDIDKKGKGLYASKNIKAGTKIIDYIGKIVTNKQIDESDKYDNSKPIYLFTLNKRYTLDGDFSWNIAGLINHSCENNCEYEGKGLKIWVTAIKDIKKGEELTCDYGFGYDKDYRQFPCKCRSKNCCGYIVRAESRWRINKKFAMSNKKANS
;
A
#
# COMPACT_ATOMS: atom_id res chain seq x y z
N GLU A 1 0.75 14.41 -13.70
CA GLU A 1 -0.52 13.98 -13.11
C GLU A 1 -0.48 13.86 -11.58
N MET A 2 0.71 13.84 -10.99
CA MET A 2 0.90 13.69 -9.54
C MET A 2 1.85 14.74 -9.02
N CYS A 3 1.67 15.15 -7.77
CA CYS A 3 2.60 16.02 -7.07
C CYS A 3 2.98 15.43 -5.70
N ILE A 4 4.24 15.65 -5.34
CA ILE A 4 4.77 15.25 -4.04
C ILE A 4 4.55 16.41 -3.08
N ARG A 5 4.04 16.12 -1.89
CA ARG A 5 3.98 17.08 -0.79
C ARG A 5 4.82 16.59 0.38
N ASP A 6 5.50 17.50 1.04
CA ASP A 6 6.37 17.20 2.16
C ASP A 6 5.61 16.76 3.41
N ARG A 7 4.30 16.99 3.43
CA ARG A 7 3.43 16.61 4.53
C ARG A 7 2.20 15.88 4.00
N SER A 8 2.08 14.61 4.35
CA SER A 8 0.91 13.79 4.08
C SER A 8 -0.27 14.19 4.96
N ASP A 9 -1.48 14.08 4.43
CA ASP A 9 -2.71 14.23 5.23
C ASP A 9 -2.91 13.03 6.18
N ILE A 10 -2.35 11.87 5.84
CA ILE A 10 -2.40 10.65 6.64
C ILE A 10 -1.30 10.64 7.68
N ASP A 11 -0.05 10.70 7.25
CA ASP A 11 1.09 10.82 8.15
C ASP A 11 1.61 12.26 8.14
N LYS A 12 1.25 13.00 9.16
CA LYS A 12 1.58 14.43 9.26
C LYS A 12 3.08 14.73 9.27
N LYS A 13 3.92 13.72 9.40
CA LYS A 13 5.38 13.85 9.43
C LYS A 13 6.05 13.37 8.15
N GLY A 14 5.37 12.56 7.33
CA GLY A 14 5.91 11.97 6.12
C GLY A 14 5.44 12.66 4.85
N LYS A 15 6.06 12.29 3.75
CA LYS A 15 5.67 12.74 2.42
C LYS A 15 4.43 11.98 1.93
N GLY A 16 3.70 12.58 1.01
CA GLY A 16 2.57 11.95 0.33
C GLY A 16 2.57 12.29 -1.16
N LEU A 17 1.90 11.45 -1.92
CA LEU A 17 1.68 11.65 -3.35
C LEU A 17 0.23 12.07 -3.58
N TYR A 18 0.03 13.15 -4.34
CA TYR A 18 -1.27 13.78 -4.53
C TYR A 18 -1.64 13.84 -6.01
N ALA A 19 -2.94 13.77 -6.30
CA ALA A 19 -3.44 13.98 -7.64
C ALA A 19 -3.29 15.45 -8.05
N SER A 20 -2.62 15.72 -9.17
CA SER A 20 -2.48 17.07 -9.71
C SER A 20 -3.63 17.47 -10.64
N LYS A 21 -4.47 16.50 -10.99
CA LYS A 21 -5.71 16.66 -11.76
C LYS A 21 -6.72 15.60 -11.35
N ASN A 22 -7.97 15.72 -11.83
CA ASN A 22 -8.97 14.69 -11.59
C ASN A 22 -8.59 13.38 -12.31
N ILE A 23 -8.71 12.24 -11.63
CA ILE A 23 -8.39 10.91 -12.14
C ILE A 23 -9.64 10.05 -12.06
N LYS A 24 -9.99 9.38 -13.16
CA LYS A 24 -11.16 8.48 -13.20
C LYS A 24 -10.79 7.09 -12.67
N ALA A 25 -11.76 6.44 -12.05
CA ALA A 25 -11.65 5.03 -11.67
C ALA A 25 -11.20 4.17 -12.86
N GLY A 26 -10.30 3.22 -12.62
CA GLY A 26 -9.72 2.35 -13.64
C GLY A 26 -8.48 2.90 -14.34
N THR A 27 -8.09 4.14 -14.07
CA THR A 27 -6.89 4.75 -14.68
C THR A 27 -5.63 4.18 -14.05
N LYS A 28 -4.72 3.70 -14.89
CA LYS A 28 -3.34 3.40 -14.48
C LYS A 28 -2.63 4.73 -14.21
N ILE A 29 -2.13 4.90 -12.99
CA ILE A 29 -1.54 6.17 -12.56
C ILE A 29 -0.03 6.18 -12.71
N ILE A 30 0.67 5.18 -12.18
CA ILE A 30 2.12 5.13 -12.12
C ILE A 30 2.62 3.70 -11.95
N ASP A 31 3.79 3.40 -12.52
CA ASP A 31 4.49 2.15 -12.26
C ASP A 31 5.18 2.20 -10.90
N TYR A 32 5.12 1.09 -10.18
CA TYR A 32 5.93 0.85 -8.99
C TYR A 32 7.22 0.18 -9.47
N ILE A 33 8.34 0.90 -9.37
CA ILE A 33 9.61 0.48 -9.96
C ILE A 33 10.65 0.21 -8.88
N GLY A 34 11.56 -0.69 -9.18
CA GLY A 34 12.59 -1.08 -8.23
C GLY A 34 13.55 -2.09 -8.80
N LYS A 35 14.29 -2.72 -7.91
CA LYS A 35 15.22 -3.79 -8.24
C LYS A 35 14.56 -5.15 -8.01
N ILE A 36 14.66 -6.03 -8.98
CA ILE A 36 14.19 -7.41 -8.84
C ILE A 36 15.27 -8.23 -8.16
N VAL A 37 14.91 -8.84 -7.04
CA VAL A 37 15.78 -9.70 -6.25
C VAL A 37 15.14 -11.07 -6.09
N THR A 38 15.94 -12.10 -5.79
CA THR A 38 15.38 -13.43 -5.51
C THR A 38 14.85 -13.46 -4.07
N ASN A 39 13.81 -14.25 -3.83
CA ASN A 39 13.27 -14.45 -2.49
C ASN A 39 14.34 -15.03 -1.54
N LYS A 40 15.22 -15.85 -2.07
CA LYS A 40 16.36 -16.39 -1.33
C LYS A 40 17.32 -15.29 -0.87
N GLN A 41 17.62 -14.30 -1.72
CA GLN A 41 18.46 -13.16 -1.34
C GLN A 41 17.83 -12.33 -0.21
N ILE A 42 16.51 -12.22 -0.19
CA ILE A 42 15.81 -11.52 0.88
C ILE A 42 15.93 -12.28 2.20
N ASP A 43 15.71 -13.59 2.17
CA ASP A 43 15.76 -14.44 3.38
C ASP A 43 17.16 -14.51 3.98
N GLU A 44 18.20 -14.43 3.16
CA GLU A 44 19.60 -14.58 3.56
C GLU A 44 20.30 -13.24 3.90
N SER A 45 19.67 -12.11 3.65
CA SER A 45 20.30 -10.79 3.80
C SER A 45 19.74 -10.01 4.98
N ASP A 46 20.63 -9.53 5.84
CA ASP A 46 20.28 -8.59 6.94
C ASP A 46 19.76 -7.24 6.44
N LYS A 47 20.00 -6.91 5.16
CA LYS A 47 19.50 -5.68 4.53
C LYS A 47 17.97 -5.63 4.51
N TYR A 48 17.31 -6.78 4.43
CA TYR A 48 15.87 -6.90 4.32
C TYR A 48 15.22 -7.31 5.63
N ASP A 49 15.66 -6.70 6.73
CA ASP A 49 15.02 -6.92 8.02
C ASP A 49 13.57 -6.38 8.04
N ASN A 50 12.85 -6.67 9.10
CA ASN A 50 11.45 -6.29 9.24
C ASN A 50 11.19 -4.78 9.34
N SER A 51 12.25 -3.95 9.31
CA SER A 51 12.11 -2.50 9.42
C SER A 51 11.59 -1.85 8.11
N LYS A 52 11.71 -2.55 6.96
CA LYS A 52 11.38 -1.99 5.65
C LYS A 52 10.49 -2.88 4.75
N PRO A 53 9.59 -3.72 5.28
CA PRO A 53 8.77 -4.59 4.43
C PRO A 53 7.81 -3.84 3.52
N ILE A 54 7.51 -2.58 3.80
CA ILE A 54 6.56 -1.77 3.05
C ILE A 54 6.98 -1.49 1.61
N TYR A 55 8.25 -1.66 1.27
CA TYR A 55 8.78 -1.42 -0.08
C TYR A 55 8.96 -2.70 -0.89
N LEU A 56 8.66 -3.86 -0.31
CA LEU A 56 8.86 -5.15 -0.94
C LEU A 56 7.55 -5.72 -1.49
N PHE A 57 7.54 -6.10 -2.76
CA PHE A 57 6.43 -6.81 -3.39
C PHE A 57 6.88 -8.19 -3.86
N THR A 58 6.32 -9.24 -3.26
CA THR A 58 6.53 -10.61 -3.74
C THR A 58 5.82 -10.77 -5.09
N LEU A 59 6.59 -10.97 -6.15
CA LEU A 59 6.07 -11.10 -7.50
C LEU A 59 5.60 -12.53 -7.81
N ASN A 60 6.36 -13.51 -7.33
CA ASN A 60 6.08 -14.94 -7.50
C ASN A 60 6.91 -15.76 -6.50
N LYS A 61 6.97 -17.07 -6.70
CA LYS A 61 7.75 -17.98 -5.83
C LYS A 61 9.27 -17.73 -5.85
N ARG A 62 9.76 -17.02 -6.85
CA ARG A 62 11.21 -16.83 -7.08
C ARG A 62 11.67 -15.38 -6.85
N TYR A 63 10.87 -14.39 -7.19
CA TYR A 63 11.26 -12.99 -7.25
C TYR A 63 10.41 -12.09 -6.40
N THR A 64 11.07 -11.06 -5.87
CA THR A 64 10.45 -9.93 -5.16
C THR A 64 10.97 -8.62 -5.78
N LEU A 65 10.12 -7.63 -5.84
CA LEU A 65 10.46 -6.27 -6.27
C LEU A 65 10.78 -5.44 -5.02
N ASP A 66 12.01 -4.93 -4.94
CA ASP A 66 12.44 -3.99 -3.91
C ASP A 66 12.30 -2.57 -4.45
N GLY A 67 11.36 -1.81 -3.91
CA GLY A 67 11.06 -0.44 -4.32
C GLY A 67 11.65 0.64 -3.40
N ASP A 68 12.56 0.29 -2.49
CA ASP A 68 13.19 1.23 -1.55
C ASP A 68 14.30 2.06 -2.24
N PHE A 69 13.88 2.89 -3.20
CA PHE A 69 14.76 3.78 -3.94
C PHE A 69 14.08 5.14 -4.10
N SER A 70 14.87 6.22 -4.02
CA SER A 70 14.37 7.60 -4.15
C SER A 70 13.74 7.90 -5.50
N TRP A 71 14.13 7.17 -6.55
CA TRP A 71 13.57 7.34 -7.91
C TRP A 71 12.26 6.58 -8.11
N ASN A 72 11.84 5.74 -7.15
CA ASN A 72 10.53 5.10 -7.16
C ASN A 72 9.50 6.02 -6.48
N ILE A 73 8.91 6.92 -7.25
CA ILE A 73 7.94 7.91 -6.74
C ILE A 73 6.69 7.23 -6.17
N ALA A 74 6.28 6.10 -6.74
CA ALA A 74 5.15 5.33 -6.22
C ALA A 74 5.37 4.83 -4.77
N GLY A 75 6.62 4.73 -4.33
CA GLY A 75 6.96 4.41 -2.94
C GLY A 75 6.53 5.47 -1.92
N LEU A 76 6.16 6.67 -2.37
CA LEU A 76 5.64 7.75 -1.52
C LEU A 76 4.14 7.62 -1.23
N ILE A 77 3.44 6.68 -1.86
CA ILE A 77 2.02 6.44 -1.62
C ILE A 77 1.84 5.83 -0.23
N ASN A 78 1.03 6.48 0.59
CA ASN A 78 0.75 6.02 1.94
C ASN A 78 -0.37 4.98 1.97
N HIS A 79 -0.40 4.17 3.05
CA HIS A 79 -1.47 3.24 3.31
C HIS A 79 -2.70 3.97 3.86
N SER A 80 -3.88 3.58 3.40
CA SER A 80 -5.16 3.90 4.03
C SER A 80 -6.06 2.68 4.02
N CYS A 81 -6.80 2.49 5.10
CA CYS A 81 -7.84 1.47 5.17
C CYS A 81 -9.04 1.82 4.28
N GLU A 82 -9.11 3.06 3.84
CA GLU A 82 -10.12 3.58 2.91
C GLU A 82 -9.40 4.15 1.67
N ASN A 83 -8.64 3.26 1.02
CA ASN A 83 -7.78 3.58 -0.11
C ASN A 83 -8.56 3.95 -1.37
N ASN A 84 -7.97 4.80 -2.20
CA ASN A 84 -8.51 5.20 -3.51
C ASN A 84 -7.76 4.58 -4.69
N CYS A 85 -6.68 3.86 -4.42
CA CYS A 85 -5.88 3.16 -5.41
C CYS A 85 -5.61 1.72 -4.96
N GLU A 86 -5.17 0.90 -5.91
CA GLU A 86 -4.70 -0.46 -5.64
C GLU A 86 -3.43 -0.75 -6.42
N TYR A 87 -2.64 -1.69 -5.92
CA TYR A 87 -1.51 -2.24 -6.66
C TYR A 87 -1.99 -3.38 -7.55
N GLU A 88 -1.61 -3.33 -8.82
CA GLU A 88 -1.83 -4.40 -9.77
C GLU A 88 -0.49 -4.93 -10.27
N GLY A 89 -0.44 -6.18 -10.69
CA GLY A 89 0.79 -6.80 -11.19
C GLY A 89 0.56 -7.80 -12.30
N LYS A 90 1.55 -7.89 -13.19
CA LYS A 90 1.61 -8.92 -14.23
C LYS A 90 3.07 -9.23 -14.56
N GLY A 91 3.44 -10.50 -14.46
CA GLY A 91 4.84 -10.91 -14.65
C GLY A 91 5.73 -10.29 -13.56
N LEU A 92 6.72 -9.51 -13.97
CA LEU A 92 7.65 -8.85 -13.07
C LEU A 92 7.34 -7.35 -12.89
N LYS A 93 6.15 -6.92 -13.27
CA LYS A 93 5.73 -5.50 -13.20
C LYS A 93 4.62 -5.30 -12.18
N ILE A 94 4.71 -4.18 -11.46
CA ILE A 94 3.70 -3.68 -10.54
C ILE A 94 3.36 -2.24 -10.92
N TRP A 95 2.09 -1.88 -10.86
CA TRP A 95 1.63 -0.51 -11.09
C TRP A 95 0.46 -0.17 -10.16
N VAL A 96 0.14 1.12 -10.10
CA VAL A 96 -0.93 1.66 -9.27
C VAL A 96 -2.09 2.10 -10.15
N THR A 97 -3.29 1.65 -9.82
CA THR A 97 -4.53 1.95 -10.54
C THR A 97 -5.53 2.61 -9.59
N ALA A 98 -6.25 3.63 -10.07
CA ALA A 98 -7.35 4.22 -9.32
C ALA A 98 -8.54 3.24 -9.25
N ILE A 99 -9.07 3.01 -8.05
CA ILE A 99 -10.26 2.14 -7.84
C ILE A 99 -11.55 2.94 -7.72
N LYS A 100 -11.45 4.24 -7.64
CA LYS A 100 -12.57 5.19 -7.66
C LYS A 100 -12.11 6.51 -8.25
N ASP A 101 -13.04 7.40 -8.55
CA ASP A 101 -12.72 8.73 -9.03
C ASP A 101 -11.95 9.50 -7.94
N ILE A 102 -10.86 10.14 -8.33
CA ILE A 102 -9.99 10.91 -7.43
C ILE A 102 -9.99 12.34 -7.92
N LYS A 103 -10.26 13.27 -7.01
CA LYS A 103 -10.26 14.70 -7.32
C LYS A 103 -8.87 15.29 -7.20
N LYS A 104 -8.59 16.31 -8.00
CA LYS A 104 -7.39 17.12 -7.89
C LYS A 104 -7.17 17.55 -6.43
N GLY A 105 -5.97 17.33 -5.91
CA GLY A 105 -5.58 17.65 -4.54
C GLY A 105 -5.80 16.55 -3.52
N GLU A 106 -6.47 15.46 -3.87
CA GLU A 106 -6.61 14.32 -2.97
C GLU A 106 -5.30 13.52 -2.90
N GLU A 107 -4.97 13.02 -1.71
CA GLU A 107 -3.83 12.12 -1.52
C GLU A 107 -4.13 10.75 -2.12
N LEU A 108 -3.18 10.22 -2.88
CA LEU A 108 -3.23 8.85 -3.40
C LEU A 108 -2.88 7.87 -2.29
N THR A 109 -3.72 6.87 -2.07
CA THR A 109 -3.56 5.88 -1.00
C THR A 109 -3.84 4.48 -1.51
N CYS A 110 -3.11 3.51 -0.97
CA CYS A 110 -3.29 2.09 -1.27
C CYS A 110 -3.46 1.28 0.01
N ASP A 111 -4.07 0.12 -0.10
CA ASP A 111 -3.95 -0.92 0.93
C ASP A 111 -2.63 -1.65 0.68
N TYR A 112 -1.73 -1.61 1.66
CA TYR A 112 -0.42 -2.27 1.53
C TYR A 112 -0.52 -3.80 1.51
N GLY A 113 -1.67 -4.36 1.88
CA GLY A 113 -1.91 -5.79 1.81
C GLY A 113 -1.15 -6.61 2.85
N PHE A 114 -0.72 -6.01 3.94
CA PHE A 114 0.00 -6.70 5.01
C PHE A 114 -0.89 -7.76 5.66
N GLY A 115 -0.33 -8.96 5.87
CA GLY A 115 -1.01 -10.03 6.57
C GLY A 115 -1.19 -9.76 8.06
N TYR A 116 -2.14 -10.46 8.65
CA TYR A 116 -2.26 -10.53 10.10
C TYR A 116 -1.27 -11.58 10.62
N ASP A 117 -0.14 -11.13 11.13
CA ASP A 117 0.89 -11.97 11.71
C ASP A 117 1.27 -11.47 13.13
N LYS A 118 2.21 -12.13 13.78
CA LYS A 118 2.62 -11.76 15.14
C LYS A 118 3.21 -10.36 15.26
N ASP A 119 3.72 -9.80 14.16
CA ASP A 119 4.42 -8.51 14.13
C ASP A 119 3.54 -7.36 13.65
N TYR A 120 2.24 -7.58 13.42
CA TYR A 120 1.34 -6.55 12.87
C TYR A 120 1.30 -5.26 13.69
N ARG A 121 1.55 -5.34 14.99
CA ARG A 121 1.57 -4.16 15.89
C ARG A 121 2.74 -3.21 15.64
N GLN A 122 3.74 -3.63 14.87
CA GLN A 122 4.87 -2.77 14.47
C GLN A 122 4.46 -1.75 13.40
N PHE A 123 3.29 -1.92 12.79
CA PHE A 123 2.80 -1.07 11.70
C PHE A 123 1.49 -0.39 12.07
N PRO A 124 1.52 0.64 12.95
CA PRO A 124 0.31 1.39 13.29
C PRO A 124 -0.21 2.16 12.07
N CYS A 125 -1.53 2.17 11.90
CA CYS A 125 -2.19 2.93 10.83
C CYS A 125 -2.69 4.27 11.37
N LYS A 126 -2.46 5.32 10.60
CA LYS A 126 -2.83 6.70 10.95
C LYS A 126 -3.90 7.28 10.02
N CYS A 127 -4.59 6.44 9.23
CA CYS A 127 -5.54 6.92 8.22
C CYS A 127 -6.82 7.54 8.82
N ARG A 128 -7.16 7.19 10.06
CA ARG A 128 -8.32 7.71 10.80
C ARG A 128 -9.68 7.44 10.12
N SER A 129 -9.75 6.51 9.18
CA SER A 129 -11.00 6.15 8.53
C SER A 129 -11.88 5.30 9.45
N LYS A 130 -13.18 5.24 9.14
CA LYS A 130 -14.12 4.35 9.85
C LYS A 130 -13.77 2.88 9.71
N ASN A 131 -13.06 2.52 8.64
CA ASN A 131 -12.63 1.16 8.33
C ASN A 131 -11.27 0.81 8.94
N CYS A 132 -10.66 1.73 9.70
CA CYS A 132 -9.35 1.51 10.29
C CYS A 132 -9.43 0.68 11.55
N CYS A 133 -8.61 -0.38 11.61
CA CYS A 133 -8.47 -1.21 12.81
C CYS A 133 -7.29 -0.77 13.70
N GLY A 134 -6.64 0.35 13.37
CA GLY A 134 -5.49 0.90 14.12
C GLY A 134 -4.13 0.43 13.61
N TYR A 135 -4.09 -0.57 12.74
CA TYR A 135 -2.86 -1.15 12.21
C TYR A 135 -2.96 -1.35 10.70
N ILE A 136 -1.79 -1.41 10.03
CA ILE A 136 -1.71 -1.68 8.60
C ILE A 136 -1.89 -3.19 8.40
N VAL A 137 -3.13 -3.60 8.15
CA VAL A 137 -3.50 -4.99 7.89
C VAL A 137 -4.50 -5.00 6.73
N ARG A 138 -4.34 -5.95 5.81
CA ARG A 138 -5.23 -6.09 4.66
C ARG A 138 -6.70 -6.22 5.07
N ALA A 139 -7.59 -5.72 4.24
CA ALA A 139 -9.03 -5.63 4.53
C ALA A 139 -9.63 -6.96 5.02
N GLU A 140 -9.28 -8.07 4.37
CA GLU A 140 -9.80 -9.41 4.65
C GLU A 140 -9.42 -9.95 6.03
N SER A 141 -8.42 -9.35 6.67
CA SER A 141 -7.91 -9.81 7.98
C SER A 141 -8.18 -8.85 9.13
N ARG A 142 -8.74 -7.67 8.88
CA ARG A 142 -9.02 -6.65 9.93
C ARG A 142 -9.97 -7.15 11.02
N TRP A 143 -10.86 -8.05 10.69
CA TRP A 143 -11.79 -8.64 11.67
C TRP A 143 -11.08 -9.40 12.80
N ARG A 144 -9.86 -9.86 12.56
CA ARG A 144 -9.04 -10.54 13.58
C ARG A 144 -8.60 -9.59 14.69
N ILE A 145 -8.48 -8.30 14.37
CA ILE A 145 -8.14 -7.26 15.34
C ILE A 145 -9.39 -6.67 15.97
N ASN A 146 -10.43 -6.44 15.18
CA ASN A 146 -11.69 -5.88 15.64
C ASN A 146 -12.86 -6.57 14.95
N LYS A 147 -13.66 -7.29 15.75
CA LYS A 147 -14.79 -8.11 15.28
C LYS A 147 -15.87 -7.32 14.53
N LYS A 148 -15.96 -6.00 14.69
CA LYS A 148 -16.92 -5.19 13.93
C LYS A 148 -16.75 -5.32 12.42
N PHE A 149 -15.54 -5.67 11.95
CA PHE A 149 -15.24 -5.84 10.53
C PHE A 149 -15.65 -7.22 10.00
N ALA A 150 -16.00 -8.18 10.85
CA ALA A 150 -16.42 -9.51 10.42
C ALA A 150 -17.76 -9.49 9.67
N MET A 151 -18.65 -8.56 10.02
CA MET A 151 -19.99 -8.46 9.41
C MET A 151 -19.95 -7.85 8.00
N SER A 152 -19.01 -6.95 7.72
CA SER A 152 -18.84 -6.36 6.39
C SER A 152 -18.31 -7.38 5.37
N ASN A 153 -17.51 -8.35 5.79
CA ASN A 153 -17.00 -9.40 4.91
C ASN A 153 -18.08 -10.40 4.49
N LYS A 154 -19.07 -10.66 5.36
CA LYS A 154 -20.21 -11.54 5.02
C LYS A 154 -21.14 -10.93 3.97
N LYS A 155 -21.28 -9.60 3.95
CA LYS A 155 -22.08 -8.89 2.96
C LYS A 155 -21.39 -8.77 1.59
N ALA A 156 -20.08 -8.78 1.55
CA ALA A 156 -19.31 -8.72 0.30
C ALA A 156 -19.22 -10.07 -0.43
N ASN A 157 -19.42 -11.18 0.30
CA ASN A 157 -19.37 -12.56 -0.23
C ASN A 157 -20.76 -13.18 -0.44
N SER A 158 -21.79 -12.43 -0.24
CA SER A 158 -23.19 -12.79 -0.55
C SER A 158 -23.74 -11.93 -1.71
#